data_d2dd1c191296633b41248477633387bf
#
_entry.id   d2dd1c191296633b41248477633387bf
#
_cell.length_a   1.000
_cell.length_b   1.000
_cell.length_c   1.000
_cell.angle_alpha   90.00
_cell.angle_beta   90.00
_cell.angle_gamma   90.00
#
_symmetry.space_group_name_H-M   'P 1'
#
loop_
_entity.id
_entity.type
_entity.pdbx_description
1 polymer ?
#
loop_
_entity_poly.entity_id
_entity_poly.type
_entity_poly.pdbx_seq_one_letter_code
_entity_poly.pdbx_strand_id
1 'polypeptide(L)'
;IGLSGNKHTSMQYMLEECPECHYTSFDIEDSTVKVTRGMLNAFRLKPGAEKIVDSTFTSLLKAADIYERNKDYRHCEDSLRLASFYAEERQEIELSRDLLRQSNEALQTYFESKDELDKADIILAIKLIDGNRRLGMAATAKSMCSEILSLIEDVSGTEISEIRLLIDYEKKLIENRDIAEHLMSEVL
;
A
#
# COMPACT_ATOMS: atom_id res chain seq x y z
N ILE A 1 -0.09 3.89 7.22
CA ILE A 1 0.84 3.76 8.34
C ILE A 1 2.24 3.97 7.79
N GLY A 2 2.84 5.13 8.11
CA GLY A 2 4.09 5.58 7.50
C GLY A 2 5.35 4.91 8.07
N LEU A 3 6.42 4.94 7.28
CA LEU A 3 7.74 4.47 7.69
C LEU A 3 8.43 5.56 8.54
N SER A 4 8.93 5.21 9.73
CA SER A 4 9.72 6.13 10.56
C SER A 4 11.17 6.20 10.05
N GLY A 5 11.75 7.41 10.03
CA GLY A 5 13.15 7.63 9.71
C GLY A 5 13.38 8.24 8.33
N ASN A 6 14.61 8.18 7.85
CA ASN A 6 15.00 8.74 6.54
C ASN A 6 14.38 7.86 5.42
N LYS A 7 13.13 8.14 5.07
CA LYS A 7 12.24 7.31 4.23
C LYS A 7 12.91 6.87 2.93
N HIS A 8 13.67 7.76 2.29
CA HIS A 8 14.38 7.47 1.04
C HIS A 8 15.41 6.36 1.15
N THR A 9 16.18 6.34 2.23
CA THR A 9 17.28 5.36 2.38
C THR A 9 16.73 3.96 2.61
N SER A 10 15.62 3.81 3.33
CA SER A 10 15.02 2.50 3.57
C SER A 10 14.30 1.94 2.34
N MET A 11 13.63 2.77 1.53
CA MET A 11 12.92 2.30 0.33
C MET A 11 13.85 1.73 -0.74
N GLN A 12 15.06 2.28 -0.88
CA GLN A 12 16.07 1.77 -1.84
C GLN A 12 16.48 0.33 -1.54
N TYR A 13 16.45 -0.09 -0.29
CA TYR A 13 16.84 -1.45 0.13
C TYR A 13 15.66 -2.43 0.17
N MET A 14 14.44 -1.97 -0.10
CA MET A 14 13.27 -2.84 -0.13
C MET A 14 13.03 -3.48 -1.50
N LEU A 15 13.68 -2.97 -2.54
CA LEU A 15 13.54 -3.48 -3.90
C LEU A 15 14.86 -4.04 -4.39
N GLU A 16 14.79 -5.21 -4.98
CA GLU A 16 15.88 -5.85 -5.70
C GLU A 16 15.72 -5.62 -7.19
N GLU A 17 16.81 -5.39 -7.91
CA GLU A 17 16.82 -5.22 -9.35
C GLU A 17 17.69 -6.28 -10.01
N CYS A 18 17.15 -6.99 -10.99
CA CYS A 18 17.90 -7.92 -11.81
C CYS A 18 18.90 -7.16 -12.71
N PRO A 19 20.21 -7.41 -12.62
CA PRO A 19 21.20 -6.67 -13.39
C PRO A 19 21.14 -6.93 -14.90
N GLU A 20 20.47 -8.02 -15.33
CA GLU A 20 20.43 -8.38 -16.76
C GLU A 20 19.19 -7.79 -17.47
N CYS A 21 18.02 -7.80 -16.83
CA CYS A 21 16.78 -7.40 -17.47
C CYS A 21 16.08 -6.20 -16.81
N HIS A 22 16.66 -5.68 -15.72
CA HIS A 22 16.12 -4.55 -14.94
C HIS A 22 14.70 -4.81 -14.39
N TYR A 23 14.35 -6.09 -14.20
CA TYR A 23 13.19 -6.47 -13.41
C TYR A 23 13.40 -6.04 -11.98
N THR A 24 12.38 -5.46 -11.37
CA THR A 24 12.42 -4.98 -9.99
C THR A 24 11.31 -5.62 -9.19
N SER A 25 11.63 -6.09 -8.00
CA SER A 25 10.72 -6.83 -7.11
C SER A 25 11.15 -6.62 -5.66
N PHE A 26 10.27 -6.93 -4.70
CA PHE A 26 10.64 -7.09 -3.29
C PHE A 26 11.46 -8.36 -3.05
N ASP A 27 11.29 -9.37 -3.90
CA ASP A 27 12.07 -10.61 -3.93
C ASP A 27 12.19 -11.06 -5.39
N ILE A 28 13.37 -10.93 -5.98
CA ILE A 28 13.60 -11.36 -7.38
C ILE A 28 13.72 -12.88 -7.53
N GLU A 29 13.90 -13.61 -6.44
CA GLU A 29 13.96 -15.07 -6.43
C GLU A 29 12.57 -15.71 -6.31
N ASP A 30 11.52 -14.92 -6.06
CA ASP A 30 10.15 -15.43 -5.98
C ASP A 30 9.71 -16.03 -7.33
N SER A 31 9.71 -17.36 -7.38
CA SER A 31 9.33 -18.13 -8.58
C SER A 31 7.84 -18.09 -8.91
N THR A 32 7.00 -17.53 -8.03
CA THR A 32 5.56 -17.39 -8.28
C THR A 32 5.27 -16.23 -9.22
N VAL A 33 6.13 -15.22 -9.26
CA VAL A 33 6.01 -14.05 -10.14
C VAL A 33 6.59 -14.36 -11.52
N LYS A 34 5.74 -14.36 -12.52
CA LYS A 34 6.12 -14.60 -13.91
C LYS A 34 6.49 -13.29 -14.60
N VAL A 35 7.75 -13.18 -15.01
CA VAL A 35 8.25 -12.00 -15.73
C VAL A 35 8.63 -12.40 -17.14
N THR A 36 8.13 -11.67 -18.12
CA THR A 36 8.50 -11.85 -19.51
C THR A 36 9.16 -10.57 -20.05
N ARG A 37 10.04 -10.73 -21.03
CA ARG A 37 10.63 -9.56 -21.72
C ARG A 37 9.55 -8.66 -22.35
N GLY A 38 8.43 -9.24 -22.77
CA GLY A 38 7.27 -8.49 -23.28
C GLY A 38 6.63 -7.59 -22.20
N MET A 39 6.50 -8.07 -20.97
CA MET A 39 5.96 -7.25 -19.84
C MET A 39 6.89 -6.08 -19.54
N LEU A 40 8.20 -6.31 -19.44
CA LEU A 40 9.18 -5.26 -19.19
C LEU A 40 9.18 -4.19 -20.30
N ASN A 41 9.09 -4.63 -21.56
CA ASN A 41 9.06 -3.71 -22.71
C ASN A 41 7.71 -2.97 -22.84
N ALA A 42 6.64 -3.50 -22.29
CA ALA A 42 5.31 -2.90 -22.33
C ALA A 42 5.10 -1.83 -21.24
N PHE A 43 5.93 -1.83 -20.20
CA PHE A 43 5.83 -0.83 -19.13
C PHE A 43 5.90 0.59 -19.69
N ARG A 44 5.03 1.46 -19.25
CA ARG A 44 5.02 2.89 -19.55
C ARG A 44 4.74 3.65 -18.26
N LEU A 45 5.49 4.73 -18.06
CA LEU A 45 5.22 5.64 -16.96
C LEU A 45 3.81 6.21 -17.08
N LYS A 46 3.13 6.28 -15.94
CA LYS A 46 1.80 6.91 -15.85
C LYS A 46 1.93 8.42 -16.07
N PRO A 47 0.88 9.09 -16.59
CA PRO A 47 0.89 10.54 -16.72
C PRO A 47 1.20 11.21 -15.38
N GLY A 48 2.11 12.18 -15.41
CA GLY A 48 2.60 12.89 -14.23
C GLY A 48 3.78 12.23 -13.52
N ALA A 49 3.99 10.92 -13.69
CA ALA A 49 5.11 10.20 -13.07
C ALA A 49 6.47 10.59 -13.67
N GLU A 50 6.49 11.09 -14.89
CA GLU A 50 7.68 11.61 -15.57
C GLU A 50 8.30 12.84 -14.89
N LYS A 51 7.55 13.50 -14.01
CA LYS A 51 8.04 14.63 -13.22
C LYS A 51 9.03 14.20 -12.14
N ILE A 52 8.93 12.96 -11.69
CA ILE A 52 9.83 12.40 -10.68
C ILE A 52 10.95 11.63 -11.39
N VAL A 53 12.07 12.29 -11.58
CA VAL A 53 13.27 11.68 -12.19
C VAL A 53 14.07 10.96 -11.11
N ASP A 54 13.62 9.74 -10.76
CA ASP A 54 14.24 8.92 -9.72
C ASP A 54 14.09 7.43 -10.06
N SER A 55 15.19 6.67 -9.95
CA SER A 55 15.20 5.24 -10.28
C SER A 55 14.34 4.42 -9.33
N THR A 56 14.38 4.71 -8.03
CA THR A 56 13.59 3.99 -7.02
C THR A 56 12.09 4.16 -7.28
N PHE A 57 11.65 5.39 -7.56
CA PHE A 57 10.24 5.65 -7.91
C PHE A 57 9.82 4.89 -9.18
N THR A 58 10.66 4.93 -10.21
CA THR A 58 10.41 4.20 -11.46
C THR A 58 10.36 2.69 -11.21
N SER A 59 11.24 2.17 -10.35
CA SER A 59 11.28 0.75 -9.98
C SER A 59 10.03 0.31 -9.23
N LEU A 60 9.50 1.14 -8.31
CA LEU A 60 8.23 0.87 -7.63
C LEU A 60 7.07 0.75 -8.64
N LEU A 61 6.99 1.65 -9.61
CA LEU A 61 5.93 1.61 -10.63
C LEU A 61 6.07 0.40 -11.57
N LYS A 62 7.30 -0.01 -11.91
CA LYS A 62 7.55 -1.24 -12.68
C LYS A 62 7.13 -2.48 -11.90
N ALA A 63 7.50 -2.56 -10.62
CA ALA A 63 7.11 -3.66 -9.75
C ALA A 63 5.58 -3.77 -9.67
N ALA A 64 4.89 -2.65 -9.44
CA ALA A 64 3.43 -2.62 -9.40
C ALA A 64 2.78 -3.15 -10.69
N ASP A 65 3.25 -2.71 -11.88
CA ASP A 65 2.73 -3.19 -13.19
C ASP A 65 2.94 -4.71 -13.37
N ILE A 66 4.06 -5.24 -12.90
CA ILE A 66 4.36 -6.66 -13.00
C ILE A 66 3.48 -7.47 -12.02
N TYR A 67 3.35 -7.04 -10.78
CA TYR A 67 2.51 -7.68 -9.78
C TYR A 67 1.03 -7.68 -10.20
N GLU A 68 0.52 -6.55 -10.72
CA GLU A 68 -0.84 -6.46 -11.25
C GLU A 68 -1.10 -7.49 -12.36
N ARG A 69 -0.17 -7.61 -13.34
CA ARG A 69 -0.26 -8.61 -14.43
C ARG A 69 -0.20 -10.05 -13.94
N ASN A 70 0.47 -10.30 -12.82
CA ASN A 70 0.52 -11.61 -12.16
C ASN A 70 -0.66 -11.84 -11.21
N LYS A 71 -1.56 -10.85 -11.02
CA LYS A 71 -2.66 -10.88 -10.05
C LYS A 71 -2.17 -10.98 -8.60
N ASP A 72 -0.95 -10.57 -8.33
CA ASP A 72 -0.39 -10.43 -7.00
C ASP A 72 -0.75 -9.03 -6.47
N TYR A 73 -2.01 -8.87 -6.11
CA TYR A 73 -2.58 -7.59 -5.72
C TYR A 73 -2.00 -7.07 -4.39
N ARG A 74 -1.49 -7.96 -3.53
CA ARG A 74 -0.85 -7.57 -2.28
C ARG A 74 0.46 -6.81 -2.52
N HIS A 75 1.38 -7.38 -3.29
CA HIS A 75 2.64 -6.71 -3.62
C HIS A 75 2.44 -5.54 -4.60
N CYS A 76 1.41 -5.59 -5.44
CA CYS A 76 0.99 -4.44 -6.24
C CYS A 76 0.57 -3.27 -5.34
N GLU A 77 -0.23 -3.52 -4.31
CA GLU A 77 -0.62 -2.53 -3.30
C GLU A 77 0.60 -1.92 -2.61
N ASP A 78 1.49 -2.75 -2.07
CA ASP A 78 2.69 -2.29 -1.37
C ASP A 78 3.54 -1.37 -2.27
N SER A 79 3.75 -1.75 -3.53
CA SER A 79 4.52 -0.97 -4.51
C SER A 79 3.88 0.39 -4.81
N LEU A 80 2.56 0.42 -5.03
CA LEU A 80 1.81 1.65 -5.32
C LEU A 80 1.74 2.57 -4.11
N ARG A 81 1.57 2.02 -2.90
CA ARG A 81 1.54 2.79 -1.66
C ARG A 81 2.89 3.45 -1.38
N LEU A 82 3.98 2.73 -1.55
CA LEU A 82 5.32 3.28 -1.43
C LEU A 82 5.58 4.37 -2.48
N ALA A 83 5.16 4.15 -3.73
CA ALA A 83 5.24 5.17 -4.77
C ALA A 83 4.39 6.42 -4.45
N SER A 84 3.22 6.24 -3.82
CA SER A 84 2.38 7.35 -3.34
C SER A 84 3.11 8.21 -2.31
N PHE A 85 3.72 7.59 -1.28
CA PHE A 85 4.51 8.29 -0.29
C PHE A 85 5.69 9.04 -0.92
N TYR A 86 6.35 8.41 -1.88
CA TYR A 86 7.47 9.00 -2.61
C TYR A 86 7.05 10.25 -3.39
N ALA A 87 5.89 10.20 -4.05
CA ALA A 87 5.32 11.34 -4.75
C ALA A 87 4.91 12.48 -3.79
N GLU A 88 4.33 12.15 -2.64
CA GLU A 88 3.95 13.11 -1.60
C GLU A 88 5.17 13.88 -1.06
N GLU A 89 6.27 13.19 -0.76
CA GLU A 89 7.52 13.81 -0.34
C GLU A 89 8.11 14.77 -1.37
N ARG A 90 7.84 14.53 -2.66
CA ARG A 90 8.23 15.39 -3.78
C ARG A 90 7.21 16.49 -4.09
N GLN A 91 6.17 16.63 -3.25
CA GLN A 91 5.10 17.60 -3.40
C GLN A 91 4.25 17.40 -4.67
N GLU A 92 4.31 16.23 -5.28
CA GLU A 92 3.45 15.83 -6.40
C GLU A 92 2.13 15.24 -5.86
N ILE A 93 1.33 16.09 -5.20
CA ILE A 93 0.17 15.68 -4.39
C ILE A 93 -0.91 14.96 -5.21
N GLU A 94 -1.22 15.44 -6.42
CA GLU A 94 -2.22 14.79 -7.28
C GLU A 94 -1.77 13.40 -7.72
N LEU A 95 -0.49 13.24 -8.07
CA LEU A 95 0.09 11.94 -8.40
C LEU A 95 0.08 11.00 -7.19
N SER A 96 0.45 11.50 -6.01
CA SER A 96 0.38 10.74 -4.76
C SER A 96 -1.03 10.21 -4.51
N ARG A 97 -2.05 11.06 -4.61
CA ARG A 97 -3.45 10.67 -4.41
C ARG A 97 -3.93 9.64 -5.44
N ASP A 98 -3.50 9.77 -6.68
CA ASP A 98 -3.85 8.82 -7.73
C ASP A 98 -3.21 7.45 -7.49
N LEU A 99 -1.94 7.41 -7.10
CA LEU A 99 -1.23 6.18 -6.73
C LEU A 99 -1.84 5.52 -5.48
N LEU A 100 -2.21 6.31 -4.48
CA LEU A 100 -2.89 5.81 -3.28
C LEU A 100 -4.27 5.22 -3.61
N ARG A 101 -5.01 5.82 -4.54
CA ARG A 101 -6.29 5.27 -5.02
C ARG A 101 -6.08 3.91 -5.68
N GLN A 102 -5.11 3.79 -6.58
CA GLN A 102 -4.78 2.53 -7.24
C GLN A 102 -4.29 1.47 -6.25
N SER A 103 -3.51 1.86 -5.23
CA SER A 103 -3.12 0.98 -4.12
C SER A 103 -4.36 0.42 -3.40
N ASN A 104 -5.34 1.28 -3.08
CA ASN A 104 -6.58 0.84 -2.45
C ASN A 104 -7.41 -0.08 -3.37
N GLU A 105 -7.48 0.19 -4.67
CA GLU A 105 -8.17 -0.65 -5.65
C GLU A 105 -7.52 -2.04 -5.75
N ALA A 106 -6.19 -2.12 -5.74
CA ALA A 106 -5.47 -3.39 -5.72
C ALA A 106 -5.79 -4.19 -4.45
N LEU A 107 -5.77 -3.53 -3.28
CA LEU A 107 -6.08 -4.19 -2.02
C LEU A 107 -7.54 -4.63 -1.92
N GLN A 108 -8.46 -3.85 -2.46
CA GLN A 108 -9.86 -4.25 -2.56
C GLN A 108 -10.03 -5.49 -3.45
N THR A 109 -9.36 -5.53 -4.61
CA THR A 109 -9.37 -6.70 -5.51
C THR A 109 -8.76 -7.93 -4.82
N TYR A 110 -7.72 -7.74 -3.99
CA TYR A 110 -7.16 -8.81 -3.18
C TYR A 110 -8.21 -9.41 -2.23
N PHE A 111 -8.94 -8.58 -1.48
CA PHE A 111 -9.99 -9.05 -0.57
C PHE A 111 -11.15 -9.72 -1.31
N GLU A 112 -11.58 -9.19 -2.45
CA GLU A 112 -12.62 -9.79 -3.29
C GLU A 112 -12.21 -11.16 -3.87
N SER A 113 -10.92 -11.45 -3.94
CA SER A 113 -10.38 -12.74 -4.42
C SER A 113 -10.30 -13.82 -3.35
N LYS A 114 -10.58 -13.49 -2.08
CA LYS A 114 -10.48 -14.42 -0.95
C LYS A 114 -11.85 -14.89 -0.49
N ASP A 115 -11.96 -16.18 -0.22
CA ASP A 115 -13.17 -16.77 0.40
C ASP A 115 -13.19 -16.56 1.92
N GLU A 116 -12.02 -16.56 2.57
CA GLU A 116 -11.88 -16.38 4.03
C GLU A 116 -10.70 -15.43 4.31
N LEU A 117 -10.88 -14.58 5.33
CA LEU A 117 -9.85 -13.64 5.78
C LEU A 117 -9.07 -14.23 6.95
N ASP A 118 -7.75 -14.08 6.90
CA ASP A 118 -6.86 -14.44 8.00
C ASP A 118 -6.42 -13.21 8.81
N LYS A 119 -5.60 -13.42 9.84
CA LYS A 119 -5.11 -12.31 10.69
C LYS A 119 -4.27 -11.29 9.92
N ALA A 120 -3.47 -11.74 8.95
CA ALA A 120 -2.66 -10.83 8.15
C ALA A 120 -3.55 -9.93 7.29
N ASP A 121 -4.68 -10.45 6.83
CA ASP A 121 -5.68 -9.70 6.08
C ASP A 121 -6.32 -8.58 6.91
N ILE A 122 -6.49 -8.78 8.23
CA ILE A 122 -6.99 -7.72 9.11
C ILE A 122 -6.02 -6.54 9.15
N ILE A 123 -4.72 -6.78 9.18
CA ILE A 123 -3.69 -5.72 9.12
C ILE A 123 -3.75 -5.00 7.78
N LEU A 124 -3.93 -5.73 6.68
CA LEU A 124 -4.12 -5.14 5.35
C LEU A 124 -5.40 -4.30 5.26
N ALA A 125 -6.47 -4.74 5.92
CA ALA A 125 -7.72 -3.96 5.99
C ALA A 125 -7.54 -2.62 6.72
N ILE A 126 -6.66 -2.53 7.73
CA ILE A 126 -6.30 -1.25 8.36
C ILE A 126 -5.57 -0.33 7.37
N LYS A 127 -4.69 -0.86 6.51
CA LYS A 127 -4.09 -0.07 5.43
C LYS A 127 -5.15 0.50 4.48
N LEU A 128 -6.19 -0.27 4.17
CA LEU A 128 -7.29 0.19 3.32
C LEU A 128 -8.15 1.26 4.01
N ILE A 129 -8.36 1.17 5.32
CA ILE A 129 -9.02 2.22 6.13
C ILE A 129 -8.20 3.52 6.05
N ASP A 130 -6.90 3.47 6.35
CA ASP A 130 -5.99 4.62 6.27
C ASP A 130 -6.01 5.25 4.87
N GLY A 131 -5.89 4.45 3.83
CA GLY A 131 -5.93 4.93 2.46
C GLY A 131 -7.24 5.63 2.10
N ASN A 132 -8.39 5.08 2.49
CA ASN A 132 -9.70 5.71 2.28
C ASN A 132 -9.84 7.02 3.06
N ARG A 133 -9.35 7.08 4.31
CA ARG A 133 -9.32 8.32 5.11
C ARG A 133 -8.49 9.39 4.42
N ARG A 134 -7.27 9.08 3.97
CA ARG A 134 -6.36 10.01 3.29
C ARG A 134 -6.89 10.50 1.94
N LEU A 135 -7.68 9.68 1.26
CA LEU A 135 -8.42 10.08 0.05
C LEU A 135 -9.68 10.92 0.34
N GLY A 136 -10.01 11.16 1.62
CA GLY A 136 -11.20 11.91 2.03
C GLY A 136 -12.50 11.09 2.00
N MET A 137 -12.41 9.77 1.85
CA MET A 137 -13.55 8.84 1.81
C MET A 137 -13.96 8.41 3.22
N ALA A 138 -14.23 9.39 4.09
CA ALA A 138 -14.46 9.20 5.52
C ALA A 138 -15.61 8.23 5.84
N ALA A 139 -16.70 8.25 5.06
CA ALA A 139 -17.83 7.35 5.26
C ALA A 139 -17.45 5.89 5.04
N THR A 140 -16.71 5.60 3.96
CA THR A 140 -16.19 4.26 3.64
C THR A 140 -15.23 3.78 4.72
N ALA A 141 -14.25 4.62 5.09
CA ALA A 141 -13.29 4.29 6.13
C ALA A 141 -13.97 3.98 7.48
N LYS A 142 -15.00 4.75 7.85
CA LYS A 142 -15.78 4.52 9.09
C LYS A 142 -16.58 3.21 9.06
N SER A 143 -17.20 2.87 7.93
CA SER A 143 -17.90 1.58 7.75
C SER A 143 -16.94 0.42 7.97
N MET A 144 -15.80 0.46 7.31
CA MET A 144 -14.76 -0.58 7.42
C MET A 144 -14.23 -0.76 8.85
N CYS A 145 -14.02 0.34 9.60
CA CYS A 145 -13.66 0.25 11.01
C CYS A 145 -14.70 -0.56 11.81
N SER A 146 -15.99 -0.34 11.56
CA SER A 146 -17.07 -1.03 12.27
C SER A 146 -17.14 -2.50 11.87
N GLU A 147 -16.97 -2.82 10.60
CA GLU A 147 -16.97 -4.18 10.07
C GLU A 147 -15.82 -5.00 10.66
N ILE A 148 -14.60 -4.46 10.69
CA ILE A 148 -13.45 -5.17 11.25
C ILE A 148 -13.59 -5.37 12.75
N LEU A 149 -14.09 -4.37 13.50
CA LEU A 149 -14.33 -4.53 14.93
C LEU A 149 -15.36 -5.62 15.22
N SER A 150 -16.39 -5.75 14.38
CA SER A 150 -17.36 -6.84 14.51
C SER A 150 -16.73 -8.21 14.25
N LEU A 151 -15.84 -8.32 13.24
CA LEU A 151 -15.14 -9.57 12.93
C LEU A 151 -14.21 -10.05 14.06
N ILE A 152 -13.65 -9.12 14.85
CA ILE A 152 -12.73 -9.44 15.93
C ILE A 152 -13.38 -9.33 17.31
N GLU A 153 -14.71 -9.20 17.43
CA GLU A 153 -15.39 -8.94 18.69
C GLU A 153 -15.11 -10.02 19.72
N ASP A 154 -15.22 -11.28 19.33
CA ASP A 154 -15.03 -12.46 20.19
C ASP A 154 -13.58 -12.98 20.19
N VAL A 155 -12.66 -12.32 19.48
CA VAL A 155 -11.26 -12.73 19.42
C VAL A 155 -10.46 -12.00 20.50
N SER A 156 -9.62 -12.74 21.24
CA SER A 156 -8.76 -12.21 22.29
C SER A 156 -7.28 -12.48 21.99
N GLY A 157 -6.40 -11.66 22.58
CA GLY A 157 -4.94 -11.77 22.45
C GLY A 157 -4.29 -10.41 22.31
N THR A 158 -2.97 -10.34 22.54
CA THR A 158 -2.20 -9.10 22.51
C THR A 158 -2.29 -8.42 21.14
N GLU A 159 -2.09 -9.19 20.07
CA GLU A 159 -2.18 -8.70 18.68
C GLU A 159 -3.55 -8.09 18.36
N ILE A 160 -4.64 -8.72 18.85
CA ILE A 160 -5.99 -8.20 18.63
C ILE A 160 -6.20 -6.90 19.41
N SER A 161 -5.59 -6.76 20.59
CA SER A 161 -5.62 -5.51 21.36
C SER A 161 -4.92 -4.39 20.61
N GLU A 162 -3.78 -4.66 19.96
CA GLU A 162 -3.05 -3.71 19.12
C GLU A 162 -3.88 -3.31 17.89
N ILE A 163 -4.51 -4.27 17.22
CA ILE A 163 -5.44 -4.01 16.10
C ILE A 163 -6.58 -3.09 16.54
N ARG A 164 -7.19 -3.34 17.70
CA ARG A 164 -8.26 -2.48 18.24
C ARG A 164 -7.77 -1.05 18.48
N LEU A 165 -6.56 -0.89 19.05
CA LEU A 165 -5.96 0.42 19.26
C LEU A 165 -5.74 1.17 17.93
N LEU A 166 -5.23 0.49 16.90
CA LEU A 166 -5.05 1.08 15.56
C LEU A 166 -6.39 1.51 14.95
N ILE A 167 -7.43 0.69 15.04
CA ILE A 167 -8.75 1.03 14.52
C ILE A 167 -9.38 2.21 15.30
N ASP A 168 -9.23 2.25 16.61
CA ASP A 168 -9.72 3.36 17.43
C ASP A 168 -8.97 4.68 17.12
N TYR A 169 -7.68 4.58 16.81
CA TYR A 169 -6.91 5.72 16.35
C TYR A 169 -7.41 6.22 14.98
N GLU A 170 -7.58 5.32 14.00
CA GLU A 170 -8.14 5.67 12.69
C GLU A 170 -9.53 6.33 12.81
N LYS A 171 -10.40 5.84 13.71
CA LYS A 171 -11.70 6.48 13.97
C LYS A 171 -11.56 7.92 14.44
N LYS A 172 -10.60 8.21 15.35
CA LYS A 172 -10.34 9.58 15.81
C LYS A 172 -9.86 10.48 14.68
N LEU A 173 -8.98 9.98 13.82
CA LEU A 173 -8.49 10.73 12.64
C LEU A 173 -9.66 11.02 11.67
N ILE A 174 -10.52 10.03 11.41
CA ILE A 174 -11.71 10.20 10.57
C ILE A 174 -12.67 11.26 11.15
N GLU A 175 -12.93 11.22 12.44
CA GLU A 175 -13.80 12.19 13.15
C GLU A 175 -13.23 13.62 13.06
N ASN A 176 -11.90 13.75 13.16
CA ASN A 176 -11.20 15.02 13.04
C ASN A 176 -11.01 15.48 11.58
N ARG A 177 -11.45 14.68 10.60
CA ARG A 177 -11.21 14.90 9.17
C ARG A 177 -9.73 15.04 8.83
N ASP A 178 -8.89 14.35 9.58
CA ASP A 178 -7.47 14.34 9.36
C ASP A 178 -7.13 13.40 8.19
N ILE A 179 -6.55 13.94 7.13
CA ILE A 179 -6.13 13.20 5.93
C ILE A 179 -4.61 13.06 5.83
N ALA A 180 -3.85 13.49 6.85
CA ALA A 180 -2.41 13.37 6.86
C ALA A 180 -1.95 11.91 7.08
N GLU A 181 -0.71 11.65 6.70
CA GLU A 181 -0.02 10.41 7.05
C GLU A 181 0.34 10.41 8.53
N HIS A 182 0.11 9.29 9.20
CA HIS A 182 0.50 9.07 10.59
C HIS A 182 1.36 7.82 10.75
N LEU A 183 2.20 7.77 11.76
CA LEU A 183 3.08 6.64 12.05
C LEU A 183 2.43 5.68 13.03
N MET A 184 2.64 4.38 12.85
CA MET A 184 2.22 3.37 13.86
C MET A 184 2.78 3.67 15.24
N SER A 185 4.00 4.21 15.32
CA SER A 185 4.64 4.59 16.57
C SER A 185 3.95 5.74 17.33
N GLU A 186 2.95 6.37 16.73
CA GLU A 186 2.10 7.36 17.42
C GLU A 186 0.99 6.68 18.24
N VAL A 187 0.76 5.39 18.01
CA VAL A 187 -0.34 4.61 18.60
C VAL A 187 0.16 3.53 19.54
N LEU A 188 1.25 2.84 19.18
CA LEU A 188 1.86 1.71 19.87
C LEU A 188 3.15 2.15 20.58
#